data_02444bd76c564c55241b9c1d739a2786
#
_entry.id   02444bd76c564c55241b9c1d739a2786
#
_cell.length_a   1.000
_cell.length_b   1.000
_cell.length_c   1.000
_cell.angle_alpha   90.00
_cell.angle_beta   90.00
_cell.angle_gamma   90.00
#
_symmetry.space_group_name_H-M   'P 1'
#
loop_
_entity.id
_entity.type
_entity.pdbx_description
1 polymer ?
#
loop_
_entity_poly.entity_id
_entity_poly.type
_entity_poly.pdbx_seq_one_letter_code
_entity_poly.pdbx_strand_id
1 'polypeptide(L)'
;VAKQLSTFLKKEKDLFSFVFDAKNDPFFLQNGLLYLDTDELEDLSDNLARFQPFLASLSSDASLGNFFKILNRAVENKSIPEKDLTRVFSSMMKTLYQHQSQKRPRSHQYQKIPMSWQSLMNENFADSQSNLNYHFIIAKPKTDFSTLQPAAAAIQKIREISNDILFLKPFPENSVSIRLTGGIVLEQEEMDSALEGAIKAGIVSLFLVGILIFLAYRSFRLVIASIFFLITALSLTFAYATFFVGQLNLISIAFVILFIGIGIDLAIQFCLKYKEETVAGRRNARALENTVKNIGLAMAISSIAACIGFLSFVPTAYVGLAELGIIAGGSMVIAFFTSILLLPAFLKIFPLKSSDGKESQNSITLTLIQFGYRRCRLVIIFTIFLSLIFTFVVLPKVEFDFDPMNLKDPE
;
A
#
# COMPACT_ATOMS: atom_id res chain seq x y z
N VAL A 1 4.53 18.20 21.62
CA VAL A 1 4.72 17.42 20.39
C VAL A 1 4.03 18.12 19.24
N ALA A 2 2.69 18.18 19.19
CA ALA A 2 1.94 18.69 18.05
C ALA A 2 2.35 20.13 17.64
N LYS A 3 2.46 21.06 18.59
CA LYS A 3 2.91 22.44 18.31
C LYS A 3 4.33 22.48 17.73
N GLN A 4 5.23 21.60 18.18
CA GLN A 4 6.58 21.52 17.63
C GLN A 4 6.54 20.97 16.20
N LEU A 5 5.78 19.88 15.99
CA LEU A 5 5.61 19.28 14.67
C LEU A 5 5.04 20.31 13.68
N SER A 6 3.95 21.00 14.02
CA SER A 6 3.36 22.01 13.14
C SER A 6 4.32 23.16 12.84
N THR A 7 5.15 23.56 13.81
CA THR A 7 6.16 24.62 13.63
C THR A 7 7.29 24.17 12.70
N PHE A 8 7.75 22.92 12.80
CA PHE A 8 8.77 22.38 11.91
C PHE A 8 8.23 22.23 10.49
N LEU A 9 7.02 21.68 10.32
CA LEU A 9 6.40 21.54 9.01
C LEU A 9 6.16 22.90 8.30
N LYS A 10 5.79 23.94 9.05
CA LYS A 10 5.66 25.32 8.51
C LYS A 10 6.98 25.90 7.99
N LYS A 11 8.13 25.43 8.46
CA LYS A 11 9.45 25.87 7.97
C LYS A 11 9.82 25.22 6.63
N GLU A 12 9.31 24.02 6.37
CA GLU A 12 9.61 23.25 5.14
C GLU A 12 8.74 23.71 3.98
N LYS A 13 8.89 24.97 3.57
CA LYS A 13 8.07 25.60 2.51
C LYS A 13 8.29 24.98 1.14
N ASP A 14 9.38 24.27 0.91
CA ASP A 14 9.66 23.59 -0.34
C ASP A 14 8.84 22.31 -0.50
N LEU A 15 8.51 21.66 0.61
CA LEU A 15 7.76 20.41 0.63
C LEU A 15 6.25 20.60 0.92
N PHE A 16 5.87 21.65 1.64
CA PHE A 16 4.48 21.90 2.02
C PHE A 16 4.00 23.26 1.50
N SER A 17 2.84 23.25 0.84
CA SER A 17 2.16 24.47 0.40
C SER A 17 1.32 25.12 1.52
N PHE A 18 0.84 24.29 2.45
CA PHE A 18 -0.04 24.71 3.53
C PHE A 18 0.10 23.77 4.73
N VAL A 19 0.20 24.35 5.94
CA VAL A 19 0.20 23.59 7.20
C VAL A 19 -0.70 24.32 8.19
N PHE A 20 -1.74 23.64 8.62
CA PHE A 20 -2.75 24.18 9.52
C PHE A 20 -2.89 23.33 10.79
N ASP A 21 -2.87 24.01 11.92
CA ASP A 21 -2.99 23.43 13.26
C ASP A 21 -4.08 24.21 14.00
N ALA A 22 -5.32 23.73 13.91
CA ALA A 22 -6.48 24.42 14.44
C ALA A 22 -6.37 24.71 15.94
N LYS A 23 -5.85 23.76 16.72
CA LYS A 23 -5.76 23.88 18.18
C LYS A 23 -4.73 24.92 18.65
N ASN A 24 -3.74 25.25 17.82
CA ASN A 24 -2.69 26.24 18.12
C ASN A 24 -2.81 27.52 17.26
N ASP A 25 -3.83 27.62 16.42
CA ASP A 25 -4.06 28.80 15.60
C ASP A 25 -4.64 29.93 16.45
N PRO A 26 -4.05 31.15 16.43
CA PRO A 26 -4.53 32.30 17.22
C PRO A 26 -5.98 32.66 16.94
N PHE A 27 -6.45 32.50 15.71
CA PHE A 27 -7.83 32.80 15.34
C PHE A 27 -8.82 31.92 16.11
N PHE A 28 -8.60 30.60 16.11
CA PHE A 28 -9.50 29.67 16.81
C PHE A 28 -9.38 29.76 18.33
N LEU A 29 -8.19 30.11 18.85
CA LEU A 29 -8.02 30.37 20.27
C LEU A 29 -8.80 31.61 20.77
N GLN A 30 -8.91 32.64 19.92
CA GLN A 30 -9.62 33.88 20.27
C GLN A 30 -11.11 33.81 19.93
N ASN A 31 -11.49 33.09 18.87
CA ASN A 31 -12.84 33.10 18.33
C ASN A 31 -13.54 31.75 18.43
N GLY A 32 -13.07 30.83 19.27
CA GLY A 32 -13.60 29.46 19.38
C GLY A 32 -15.10 29.38 19.68
N LEU A 33 -15.64 30.37 20.41
CA LEU A 33 -17.07 30.45 20.72
C LEU A 33 -17.96 30.65 19.47
N LEU A 34 -17.43 31.17 18.36
CA LEU A 34 -18.19 31.35 17.11
C LEU A 34 -18.54 30.03 16.42
N TYR A 35 -17.93 28.93 16.85
CA TYR A 35 -18.12 27.60 16.24
C TYR A 35 -19.00 26.67 17.10
N LEU A 36 -19.53 27.17 18.24
CA LEU A 36 -20.49 26.46 19.05
C LEU A 36 -21.90 26.70 18.51
N ASP A 37 -22.72 25.68 18.58
CA ASP A 37 -24.15 25.81 18.31
C ASP A 37 -24.85 26.65 19.37
N THR A 38 -26.01 27.22 19.05
CA THR A 38 -26.78 28.11 19.95
C THR A 38 -27.07 27.43 21.29
N ASP A 39 -27.45 26.17 21.28
CA ASP A 39 -27.76 25.39 22.48
C ASP A 39 -26.50 25.17 23.34
N GLU A 40 -25.34 24.90 22.70
CA GLU A 40 -24.05 24.77 23.40
C GLU A 40 -23.59 26.12 24.03
N LEU A 41 -23.90 27.25 23.35
CA LEU A 41 -23.61 28.60 23.86
C LEU A 41 -24.52 28.96 25.04
N GLU A 42 -25.80 28.59 25.01
CA GLU A 42 -26.73 28.77 26.15
C GLU A 42 -26.29 27.92 27.35
N ASP A 43 -25.95 26.66 27.15
CA ASP A 43 -25.43 25.76 28.19
C ASP A 43 -24.13 26.33 28.81
N LEU A 44 -23.20 26.83 27.96
CA LEU A 44 -21.98 27.46 28.42
C LEU A 44 -22.27 28.73 29.22
N SER A 45 -23.20 29.58 28.78
CA SER A 45 -23.62 30.80 29.43
C SER A 45 -24.23 30.52 30.81
N ASP A 46 -25.13 29.55 30.88
CA ASP A 46 -25.78 29.16 32.13
C ASP A 46 -24.78 28.55 33.13
N ASN A 47 -23.85 27.75 32.67
CA ASN A 47 -22.77 27.20 33.47
C ASN A 47 -21.86 28.32 34.01
N LEU A 48 -21.47 29.30 33.17
CA LEU A 48 -20.69 30.44 33.58
C LEU A 48 -21.44 31.30 34.60
N ALA A 49 -22.72 31.54 34.42
CA ALA A 49 -23.55 32.31 35.36
C ALA A 49 -23.64 31.60 36.74
N ARG A 50 -23.79 30.27 36.77
CA ARG A 50 -23.79 29.48 38.02
C ARG A 50 -22.45 29.55 38.75
N PHE A 51 -21.32 29.59 38.02
CA PHE A 51 -19.98 29.62 38.62
C PHE A 51 -19.48 31.05 38.89
N GLN A 52 -20.15 32.08 38.38
CA GLN A 52 -19.75 33.48 38.53
C GLN A 52 -19.45 33.91 39.97
N PRO A 53 -20.28 33.62 41.00
CA PRO A 53 -20.00 34.01 42.40
C PRO A 53 -18.74 33.33 42.95
N PHE A 54 -18.50 32.08 42.54
CA PHE A 54 -17.33 31.31 42.93
C PHE A 54 -16.06 31.88 42.30
N LEU A 55 -16.09 32.15 40.98
CA LEU A 55 -14.96 32.75 40.25
C LEU A 55 -14.62 34.15 40.74
N ALA A 56 -15.62 34.98 41.03
CA ALA A 56 -15.42 36.33 41.58
C ALA A 56 -14.72 36.28 42.95
N SER A 57 -15.13 35.39 43.83
CA SER A 57 -14.49 35.23 45.13
C SER A 57 -13.08 34.65 45.05
N LEU A 58 -12.85 33.73 44.08
CA LEU A 58 -11.53 33.15 43.84
C LEU A 58 -10.56 34.16 43.19
N SER A 59 -11.06 35.07 42.36
CA SER A 59 -10.26 36.14 41.76
C SER A 59 -9.83 37.21 42.73
N SER A 60 -10.62 37.46 43.79
CA SER A 60 -10.28 38.39 44.84
C SER A 60 -9.22 37.85 45.79
N ASP A 61 -9.25 36.56 46.11
CA ASP A 61 -8.25 35.87 46.93
C ASP A 61 -8.08 34.41 46.44
N ALA A 62 -7.01 34.17 45.71
CA ALA A 62 -6.65 32.87 45.15
C ALA A 62 -5.99 31.92 46.17
N SER A 63 -6.13 32.18 47.47
CA SER A 63 -5.59 31.29 48.51
C SER A 63 -6.41 30.03 48.70
N LEU A 64 -5.73 28.94 49.08
CA LEU A 64 -6.36 27.66 49.39
C LEU A 64 -7.36 27.79 50.56
N GLY A 65 -7.07 28.71 51.52
CA GLY A 65 -7.95 29.01 52.61
C GLY A 65 -9.28 29.64 52.21
N ASN A 66 -9.24 30.59 51.27
CA ASN A 66 -10.43 31.19 50.70
C ASN A 66 -11.25 30.16 49.86
N PHE A 67 -10.58 29.34 49.12
CA PHE A 67 -11.23 28.23 48.37
C PHE A 67 -12.02 27.33 49.30
N PHE A 68 -11.46 26.85 50.41
CA PHE A 68 -12.17 26.03 51.38
C PHE A 68 -13.29 26.77 52.11
N LYS A 69 -13.14 28.09 52.39
CA LYS A 69 -14.23 28.91 52.92
C LYS A 69 -15.44 29.00 52.00
N ILE A 70 -15.18 29.15 50.69
CA ILE A 70 -16.23 29.21 49.69
C ILE A 70 -16.93 27.86 49.59
N LEU A 71 -16.17 26.77 49.57
CA LEU A 71 -16.73 25.41 49.55
C LEU A 71 -17.59 25.13 50.78
N ASN A 72 -17.14 25.51 51.98
CA ASN A 72 -17.90 25.32 53.21
C ASN A 72 -19.21 26.12 53.19
N ARG A 73 -19.19 27.39 52.75
CA ARG A 73 -20.40 28.17 52.53
C ARG A 73 -21.37 27.58 51.53
N ALA A 74 -20.83 27.00 50.43
CA ALA A 74 -21.64 26.37 49.40
C ALA A 74 -22.35 25.09 49.91
N VAL A 75 -21.68 24.33 50.78
CA VAL A 75 -22.24 23.17 51.47
C VAL A 75 -23.30 23.59 52.48
N GLU A 76 -23.02 24.58 53.32
CA GLU A 76 -23.96 25.10 54.34
C GLU A 76 -25.26 25.66 53.71
N ASN A 77 -25.14 26.40 52.61
CA ASN A 77 -26.29 27.03 51.95
C ASN A 77 -26.99 26.14 50.93
N LYS A 78 -26.53 24.89 50.76
CA LYS A 78 -27.05 23.96 49.70
C LYS A 78 -27.11 24.59 48.29
N SER A 79 -26.23 25.56 48.03
CA SER A 79 -26.21 26.35 46.82
C SER A 79 -25.64 25.59 45.63
N ILE A 80 -24.93 24.48 45.87
CA ILE A 80 -24.31 23.63 44.86
C ILE A 80 -24.86 22.20 45.04
N PRO A 81 -25.28 21.54 43.98
CA PRO A 81 -25.70 20.12 44.04
C PRO A 81 -24.59 19.23 44.59
N GLU A 82 -24.94 18.23 45.38
CA GLU A 82 -24.00 17.30 46.03
C GLU A 82 -23.10 16.61 45.02
N LYS A 83 -23.62 16.33 43.81
CA LYS A 83 -22.90 15.75 42.69
C LYS A 83 -21.74 16.61 42.19
N ASP A 84 -21.93 17.95 42.16
CA ASP A 84 -20.91 18.87 41.68
C ASP A 84 -19.80 19.10 42.75
N LEU A 85 -20.16 19.12 44.01
CA LEU A 85 -19.21 19.14 45.12
C LEU A 85 -18.32 17.88 45.09
N THR A 86 -18.92 16.71 44.95
CA THR A 86 -18.19 15.45 44.88
C THR A 86 -17.20 15.44 43.70
N ARG A 87 -17.59 16.03 42.55
CA ARG A 87 -16.74 16.16 41.36
C ARG A 87 -15.54 17.08 41.62
N VAL A 88 -15.74 18.25 42.22
CA VAL A 88 -14.66 19.18 42.56
C VAL A 88 -13.67 18.51 43.51
N PHE A 89 -14.18 17.86 44.57
CA PHE A 89 -13.32 17.15 45.53
C PHE A 89 -12.57 15.98 44.91
N SER A 90 -13.22 15.19 44.06
CA SER A 90 -12.56 14.06 43.38
C SER A 90 -11.45 14.54 42.43
N SER A 91 -11.68 15.63 41.69
CA SER A 91 -10.68 16.25 40.81
C SER A 91 -9.50 16.83 41.61
N MET A 92 -9.75 17.49 42.71
CA MET A 92 -8.70 17.96 43.62
C MET A 92 -7.88 16.82 44.22
N MET A 93 -8.56 15.80 44.74
CA MET A 93 -7.89 14.62 45.29
C MET A 93 -7.04 13.92 44.24
N LYS A 94 -7.52 13.78 43.03
CA LYS A 94 -6.76 13.22 41.88
C LYS A 94 -5.51 14.04 41.61
N THR A 95 -5.61 15.36 41.57
CA THR A 95 -4.47 16.28 41.35
C THR A 95 -3.46 16.23 42.51
N LEU A 96 -3.92 16.18 43.76
CA LEU A 96 -3.06 16.04 44.92
C LEU A 96 -2.38 14.68 45.00
N TYR A 97 -3.11 13.60 44.69
CA TYR A 97 -2.55 12.23 44.66
C TYR A 97 -1.47 12.08 43.58
N GLN A 98 -1.70 12.66 42.39
CA GLN A 98 -0.71 12.71 41.33
C GLN A 98 0.54 13.48 41.73
N HIS A 99 0.37 14.57 42.50
CA HIS A 99 1.49 15.34 43.02
C HIS A 99 2.28 14.62 44.13
N GLN A 100 1.62 13.78 44.93
CA GLN A 100 2.23 12.99 45.99
C GLN A 100 2.95 11.74 45.47
N SER A 101 2.44 11.09 44.44
CA SER A 101 3.07 9.93 43.81
C SER A 101 4.34 10.28 43.02
N GLN A 102 4.53 11.53 42.63
CA GLN A 102 5.73 12.03 41.93
C GLN A 102 6.90 12.39 42.88
N LYS A 103 6.77 12.23 44.19
CA LYS A 103 7.84 12.54 45.17
C LYS A 103 8.94 11.47 45.27
N ARG A 104 9.06 10.51 44.38
CA ARG A 104 10.23 9.61 44.27
C ARG A 104 11.22 10.16 43.24
N PRO A 105 12.47 10.51 43.62
CA PRO A 105 13.39 11.24 42.77
C PRO A 105 14.18 10.32 41.88
N ARG A 106 13.78 10.24 40.62
CA ARG A 106 14.70 9.86 39.50
C ARG A 106 14.14 10.42 38.19
N SER A 107 14.59 11.59 37.85
CA SER A 107 14.52 12.33 36.59
C SER A 107 13.80 13.68 36.63
N HIS A 108 14.57 14.69 36.23
CA HIS A 108 14.17 16.09 36.17
C HIS A 108 13.19 16.32 35.01
N GLN A 109 11.90 16.41 35.31
CA GLN A 109 11.00 17.31 34.56
C GLN A 109 9.60 17.28 35.21
N TYR A 110 9.32 18.30 36.00
CA TYR A 110 7.98 18.54 36.59
C TYR A 110 7.04 19.02 35.48
N GLN A 111 6.22 18.15 34.95
CA GLN A 111 5.07 18.58 34.16
C GLN A 111 3.95 18.97 35.16
N LYS A 112 3.77 20.27 35.42
CA LYS A 112 2.59 20.78 36.11
C LYS A 112 1.38 20.47 35.24
N ILE A 113 0.55 19.49 35.62
CA ILE A 113 -0.74 19.28 35.00
C ILE A 113 -1.70 20.28 35.62
N PRO A 114 -2.07 21.35 34.94
CA PRO A 114 -3.03 22.32 35.51
C PRO A 114 -4.39 21.64 35.62
N MET A 115 -5.11 21.93 36.72
CA MET A 115 -6.51 21.52 36.82
C MET A 115 -7.30 22.24 35.71
N SER A 116 -7.95 21.50 34.87
CA SER A 116 -8.75 22.07 33.78
C SER A 116 -10.12 22.50 34.31
N TRP A 117 -10.39 23.78 34.31
CA TRP A 117 -11.70 24.34 34.64
C TRP A 117 -12.80 23.84 33.68
N GLN A 118 -12.45 23.57 32.42
CA GLN A 118 -13.35 22.98 31.44
C GLN A 118 -13.86 21.60 31.86
N SER A 119 -12.99 20.78 32.47
CA SER A 119 -13.39 19.45 32.95
C SER A 119 -14.30 19.51 34.19
N LEU A 120 -14.33 20.64 34.90
CA LEU A 120 -15.20 20.87 36.03
C LEU A 120 -16.56 21.45 35.63
N MET A 121 -16.61 22.22 34.54
CA MET A 121 -17.83 22.93 34.12
C MET A 121 -18.72 22.11 33.18
N ASN A 122 -18.22 21.10 32.49
CA ASN A 122 -18.99 20.41 31.46
C ASN A 122 -19.35 19.00 31.91
N GLU A 123 -20.66 18.73 32.11
CA GLU A 123 -21.18 17.39 32.50
C GLU A 123 -20.86 16.29 31.46
N ASN A 124 -20.88 16.67 30.19
CA ASN A 124 -20.65 15.74 29.07
C ASN A 124 -19.17 15.38 28.86
N PHE A 125 -18.21 16.16 29.42
CA PHE A 125 -16.79 15.85 29.34
C PHE A 125 -16.34 14.70 30.26
N ALA A 126 -17.12 14.37 31.29
CA ALA A 126 -16.76 13.29 32.21
C ALA A 126 -17.02 11.89 31.65
N ASP A 127 -18.04 11.73 30.80
CA ASP A 127 -18.38 10.45 30.15
C ASP A 127 -17.65 10.25 28.81
N SER A 128 -17.15 11.31 28.19
CA SER A 128 -16.34 11.25 26.97
C SER A 128 -14.86 11.03 27.25
N GLN A 129 -14.49 10.45 28.39
CA GLN A 129 -13.13 9.98 28.61
C GLN A 129 -12.84 8.66 27.85
N SER A 130 -12.97 8.67 26.54
CA SER A 130 -11.96 8.02 25.75
C SER A 130 -10.69 8.84 25.91
N ASN A 131 -9.72 8.36 26.66
CA ASN A 131 -8.46 9.03 27.03
C ASN A 131 -7.54 9.34 25.82
N LEU A 132 -8.07 9.47 24.63
CA LEU A 132 -7.35 9.78 23.41
C LEU A 132 -7.57 11.26 23.05
N ASN A 133 -6.69 12.12 23.55
CA ASN A 133 -6.61 13.51 23.09
C ASN A 133 -6.07 13.54 21.65
N TYR A 134 -6.97 13.47 20.68
CA TYR A 134 -6.58 13.67 19.28
C TYR A 134 -6.21 15.11 19.01
N HIS A 135 -5.11 15.29 18.29
CA HIS A 135 -4.66 16.58 17.79
C HIS A 135 -4.44 16.46 16.29
N PHE A 136 -5.24 17.17 15.52
CA PHE A 136 -5.16 17.12 14.05
C PHE A 136 -4.30 18.26 13.53
N ILE A 137 -3.37 17.91 12.64
CA ILE A 137 -2.58 18.86 11.85
C ILE A 137 -2.86 18.54 10.39
N ILE A 138 -3.35 19.52 9.64
CA ILE A 138 -3.61 19.41 8.21
C ILE A 138 -2.38 19.96 7.49
N ALA A 139 -1.73 19.12 6.70
CA ALA A 139 -0.60 19.52 5.87
C ALA A 139 -0.89 19.18 4.41
N LYS A 140 -0.75 20.17 3.52
CA LYS A 140 -0.89 19.98 2.07
C LYS A 140 0.50 19.89 1.45
N PRO A 141 0.96 18.70 1.03
CA PRO A 141 2.26 18.56 0.39
C PRO A 141 2.26 19.20 -1.00
N LYS A 142 3.44 19.60 -1.46
CA LYS A 142 3.71 19.86 -2.87
C LYS A 142 4.03 18.53 -3.53
N THR A 143 3.22 18.14 -4.49
CA THR A 143 3.37 16.86 -5.21
C THR A 143 4.18 17.08 -6.48
N ASP A 144 5.17 16.23 -6.71
CA ASP A 144 5.93 16.17 -7.95
C ASP A 144 5.47 14.98 -8.79
N PHE A 145 4.60 15.22 -9.73
CA PHE A 145 4.05 14.21 -10.63
C PHE A 145 5.04 13.73 -11.72
N SER A 146 6.30 14.20 -11.71
CA SER A 146 7.35 13.65 -12.56
C SER A 146 7.92 12.33 -12.02
N THR A 147 7.57 11.97 -10.79
CA THR A 147 8.00 10.74 -10.11
C THR A 147 6.85 9.79 -9.89
N LEU A 148 7.15 8.49 -9.79
CA LEU A 148 6.15 7.45 -9.43
C LEU A 148 5.53 7.67 -8.05
N GLN A 149 6.18 8.46 -7.22
CA GLN A 149 5.81 8.72 -5.83
C GLN A 149 5.76 10.22 -5.55
N PRO A 150 4.71 10.92 -6.01
CA PRO A 150 4.65 12.38 -6.00
C PRO A 150 4.78 13.04 -4.63
N ALA A 151 4.41 12.35 -3.55
CA ALA A 151 4.42 12.88 -2.18
C ALA A 151 5.48 12.23 -1.28
N ALA A 152 6.30 11.29 -1.79
CA ALA A 152 7.24 10.51 -0.99
C ALA A 152 8.16 11.38 -0.14
N ALA A 153 8.75 12.44 -0.72
CA ALA A 153 9.66 13.34 -0.02
C ALA A 153 8.98 14.05 1.17
N ALA A 154 7.73 14.50 0.98
CA ALA A 154 6.97 15.17 2.03
C ALA A 154 6.58 14.20 3.16
N ILE A 155 6.12 13.00 2.81
CA ILE A 155 5.73 11.96 3.78
C ILE A 155 6.94 11.48 4.57
N GLN A 156 8.07 11.22 3.90
CA GLN A 156 9.31 10.81 4.54
C GLN A 156 9.80 11.90 5.51
N LYS A 157 9.71 13.18 5.11
CA LYS A 157 10.09 14.29 5.99
C LYS A 157 9.21 14.40 7.22
N ILE A 158 7.90 14.18 7.09
CA ILE A 158 7.01 14.14 8.27
C ILE A 158 7.41 12.99 9.21
N ARG A 159 7.70 11.79 8.68
CA ARG A 159 8.12 10.64 9.48
C ARG A 159 9.46 10.89 10.17
N GLU A 160 10.42 11.48 9.48
CA GLU A 160 11.72 11.88 10.04
C GLU A 160 11.55 12.86 11.20
N ILE A 161 10.87 13.99 10.99
CA ILE A 161 10.62 15.00 12.03
C ILE A 161 9.83 14.40 13.21
N SER A 162 8.86 13.53 12.93
CA SER A 162 8.06 12.86 13.96
C SER A 162 8.93 11.96 14.83
N ASN A 163 9.80 11.18 14.24
CA ASN A 163 10.73 10.30 14.96
C ASN A 163 11.73 11.13 15.78
N ASP A 164 12.29 12.21 15.23
CA ASP A 164 13.20 13.09 15.94
C ASP A 164 12.55 13.72 17.17
N ILE A 165 11.30 14.18 17.05
CA ILE A 165 10.57 14.77 18.17
C ILE A 165 10.28 13.73 19.25
N LEU A 166 9.93 12.50 18.87
CA LEU A 166 9.67 11.41 19.80
C LEU A 166 10.96 10.94 20.48
N PHE A 167 12.10 10.92 19.78
CA PHE A 167 13.39 10.51 20.32
C PHE A 167 13.99 11.55 21.26
N LEU A 168 13.86 12.85 20.98
CA LEU A 168 14.42 13.94 21.79
C LEU A 168 13.74 14.13 23.14
N LYS A 169 12.53 13.60 23.34
CA LYS A 169 11.81 13.66 24.61
C LYS A 169 11.48 12.25 25.09
N PRO A 170 11.96 11.83 26.28
CA PRO A 170 11.58 10.56 26.87
C PRO A 170 10.10 10.62 27.29
N PHE A 171 9.19 10.31 26.37
CA PHE A 171 7.80 10.03 26.69
C PHE A 171 7.70 8.59 27.23
N PRO A 172 6.81 8.31 28.18
CA PRO A 172 6.48 6.93 28.54
C PRO A 172 6.09 6.16 27.28
N GLU A 173 6.54 4.91 27.17
CA GLU A 173 6.18 4.06 26.03
C GLU A 173 4.67 4.10 25.79
N ASN A 174 4.25 4.30 24.53
CA ASN A 174 2.87 4.40 24.09
C ASN A 174 2.05 5.63 24.58
N SER A 175 2.68 6.67 25.12
CA SER A 175 1.94 7.87 25.55
C SER A 175 1.57 8.82 24.41
N VAL A 176 2.30 8.78 23.29
CA VAL A 176 2.06 9.61 22.09
C VAL A 176 2.28 8.77 20.84
N SER A 177 1.28 8.69 19.97
CA SER A 177 1.41 8.12 18.64
C SER A 177 1.10 9.16 17.58
N ILE A 178 1.92 9.23 16.54
CA ILE A 178 1.71 10.11 15.38
C ILE A 178 1.30 9.20 14.23
N ARG A 179 0.11 9.44 13.66
CA ARG A 179 -0.41 8.71 12.52
C ARG A 179 -0.63 9.66 11.37
N LEU A 180 -0.23 9.24 10.19
CA LEU A 180 -0.49 9.94 8.94
C LEU A 180 -1.75 9.34 8.31
N THR A 181 -2.60 10.20 7.76
CA THR A 181 -3.79 9.78 7.03
C THR A 181 -4.15 10.83 5.98
N GLY A 182 -5.05 10.49 5.09
CA GLY A 182 -5.49 11.35 3.99
C GLY A 182 -5.20 10.71 2.63
N GLY A 183 -5.93 11.13 1.60
CA GLY A 183 -5.88 10.52 0.26
C GLY A 183 -4.46 10.35 -0.29
N ILE A 184 -3.63 11.39 -0.16
CA ILE A 184 -2.24 11.36 -0.69
C ILE A 184 -1.37 10.33 0.05
N VAL A 185 -1.56 10.17 1.37
CA VAL A 185 -0.80 9.19 2.16
C VAL A 185 -1.24 7.77 1.79
N LEU A 186 -2.55 7.55 1.66
CA LEU A 186 -3.12 6.26 1.27
C LEU A 186 -2.64 5.86 -0.13
N GLU A 187 -2.71 6.77 -1.10
CA GLU A 187 -2.22 6.54 -2.46
C GLU A 187 -0.72 6.19 -2.48
N GLN A 188 0.09 6.86 -1.65
CA GLN A 188 1.51 6.57 -1.51
C GLN A 188 1.74 5.18 -0.89
N GLU A 189 1.03 4.83 0.17
CA GLU A 189 1.15 3.51 0.82
C GLU A 189 0.67 2.38 -0.10
N GLU A 190 -0.38 2.60 -0.88
CA GLU A 190 -0.82 1.65 -1.93
C GLU A 190 0.26 1.46 -3.00
N MET A 191 0.88 2.55 -3.45
CA MET A 191 1.96 2.49 -4.45
C MET A 191 3.17 1.73 -3.89
N ASP A 192 3.59 2.03 -2.64
CA ASP A 192 4.71 1.37 -1.99
C ASP A 192 4.45 -0.14 -1.82
N SER A 193 3.26 -0.50 -1.34
CA SER A 193 2.86 -1.91 -1.15
C SER A 193 2.80 -2.65 -2.49
N ALA A 194 2.27 -2.01 -3.54
CA ALA A 194 2.19 -2.61 -4.86
C ALA A 194 3.57 -2.78 -5.50
N LEU A 195 4.48 -1.81 -5.37
CA LEU A 195 5.86 -1.91 -5.86
C LEU A 195 6.63 -3.02 -5.14
N GLU A 196 6.55 -3.07 -3.82
CA GLU A 196 7.19 -4.12 -3.03
C GLU A 196 6.62 -5.49 -3.36
N GLY A 197 5.29 -5.59 -3.46
CA GLY A 197 4.59 -6.80 -3.90
C GLY A 197 4.99 -7.23 -5.31
N ALA A 198 5.08 -6.31 -6.26
CA ALA A 198 5.49 -6.59 -7.63
C ALA A 198 6.94 -7.10 -7.71
N ILE A 199 7.86 -6.51 -6.95
CA ILE A 199 9.25 -6.97 -6.90
C ILE A 199 9.34 -8.37 -6.30
N LYS A 200 8.68 -8.62 -5.16
CA LYS A 200 8.66 -9.95 -4.52
C LYS A 200 8.04 -11.00 -5.43
N ALA A 201 6.87 -10.69 -6.01
CA ALA A 201 6.18 -11.59 -6.94
C ALA A 201 7.01 -11.85 -8.21
N GLY A 202 7.68 -10.82 -8.75
CA GLY A 202 8.57 -10.95 -9.90
C GLY A 202 9.75 -11.90 -9.64
N ILE A 203 10.40 -11.76 -8.49
CA ILE A 203 11.52 -12.65 -8.09
C ILE A 203 11.04 -14.09 -7.90
N VAL A 204 9.92 -14.28 -7.19
CA VAL A 204 9.33 -15.61 -6.97
C VAL A 204 8.90 -16.23 -8.30
N SER A 205 8.25 -15.46 -9.17
CA SER A 205 7.83 -15.90 -10.50
C SER A 205 9.02 -16.34 -11.34
N LEU A 206 10.09 -15.54 -11.39
CA LEU A 206 11.29 -15.86 -12.14
C LEU A 206 11.96 -17.15 -11.62
N PHE A 207 11.98 -17.34 -10.31
CA PHE A 207 12.53 -18.55 -9.68
C PHE A 207 11.68 -19.80 -10.02
N LEU A 208 10.36 -19.70 -9.89
CA LEU A 208 9.45 -20.80 -10.21
C LEU A 208 9.49 -21.16 -11.70
N VAL A 209 9.50 -20.15 -12.57
CA VAL A 209 9.67 -20.34 -14.01
C VAL A 209 11.03 -20.99 -14.30
N GLY A 210 12.10 -20.55 -13.64
CA GLY A 210 13.43 -21.18 -13.75
C GLY A 210 13.42 -22.66 -13.41
N ILE A 211 12.77 -23.05 -12.33
CA ILE A 211 12.60 -24.46 -11.94
C ILE A 211 11.78 -25.22 -12.99
N LEU A 212 10.66 -24.67 -13.42
CA LEU A 212 9.78 -25.30 -14.39
C LEU A 212 10.49 -25.56 -15.72
N ILE A 213 11.19 -24.57 -16.27
CA ILE A 213 11.95 -24.74 -17.51
C ILE A 213 13.15 -25.68 -17.33
N PHE A 214 13.77 -25.72 -16.12
CA PHE A 214 14.81 -26.70 -15.84
C PHE A 214 14.26 -28.13 -15.86
N LEU A 215 13.10 -28.36 -15.27
CA LEU A 215 12.43 -29.67 -15.30
C LEU A 215 12.02 -30.07 -16.74
N ALA A 216 11.56 -29.10 -17.55
CA ALA A 216 11.17 -29.30 -18.91
C ALA A 216 12.37 -29.62 -19.85
N TYR A 217 13.41 -28.82 -19.74
CA TYR A 217 14.56 -28.93 -20.63
C TYR A 217 15.57 -30.00 -20.19
N ARG A 218 15.71 -30.17 -18.87
CA ARG A 218 16.79 -30.97 -18.26
C ARG A 218 18.19 -30.60 -18.80
N SER A 219 18.36 -29.34 -19.18
CA SER A 219 19.60 -28.78 -19.72
C SER A 219 19.79 -27.36 -19.21
N PHE A 220 20.83 -27.16 -18.43
CA PHE A 220 21.13 -25.87 -17.82
C PHE A 220 21.43 -24.78 -18.86
N ARG A 221 21.96 -25.15 -20.03
CA ARG A 221 22.25 -24.19 -21.12
C ARG A 221 20.99 -23.59 -21.71
N LEU A 222 19.94 -24.40 -21.90
CA LEU A 222 18.65 -23.91 -22.40
C LEU A 222 17.96 -23.01 -21.35
N VAL A 223 18.10 -23.33 -20.06
CA VAL A 223 17.59 -22.48 -18.98
C VAL A 223 18.25 -21.11 -19.02
N ILE A 224 19.59 -21.08 -19.09
CA ILE A 224 20.33 -19.80 -19.17
C ILE A 224 19.92 -19.01 -20.43
N ALA A 225 19.80 -19.69 -21.58
CA ALA A 225 19.37 -19.04 -22.81
C ALA A 225 17.98 -18.40 -22.68
N SER A 226 17.04 -19.10 -22.03
CA SER A 226 15.67 -18.62 -21.82
C SER A 226 15.61 -17.47 -20.82
N ILE A 227 16.38 -17.52 -19.73
CA ILE A 227 16.47 -16.43 -18.76
C ILE A 227 17.14 -15.20 -19.39
N PHE A 228 18.22 -15.39 -20.15
CA PHE A 228 18.88 -14.31 -20.86
C PHE A 228 17.97 -13.63 -21.88
N PHE A 229 17.22 -14.43 -22.63
CA PHE A 229 16.15 -13.93 -23.51
C PHE A 229 15.14 -13.09 -22.74
N LEU A 230 14.61 -13.61 -21.63
CA LEU A 230 13.59 -12.93 -20.84
C LEU A 230 14.06 -11.57 -20.33
N ILE A 231 15.26 -11.51 -19.75
CA ILE A 231 15.86 -10.27 -19.25
C ILE A 231 16.05 -9.25 -20.39
N THR A 232 16.54 -9.72 -21.54
CA THR A 232 16.78 -8.85 -22.70
C THR A 232 15.46 -8.33 -23.27
N ALA A 233 14.47 -9.19 -23.44
CA ALA A 233 13.16 -8.80 -23.95
C ALA A 233 12.44 -7.83 -22.99
N LEU A 234 12.55 -8.06 -21.68
CA LEU A 234 12.01 -7.15 -20.66
C LEU A 234 12.71 -5.78 -20.70
N SER A 235 14.04 -5.75 -20.81
CA SER A 235 14.80 -4.49 -20.93
C SER A 235 14.41 -3.69 -22.17
N LEU A 236 14.26 -4.36 -23.32
CA LEU A 236 13.79 -3.72 -24.55
C LEU A 236 12.35 -3.22 -24.42
N THR A 237 11.50 -3.95 -23.68
CA THR A 237 10.12 -3.54 -23.41
C THR A 237 10.08 -2.30 -22.53
N PHE A 238 10.95 -2.20 -21.53
CA PHE A 238 11.06 -0.96 -20.74
C PHE A 238 11.49 0.24 -21.58
N ALA A 239 12.46 0.04 -22.47
CA ALA A 239 12.86 1.09 -23.40
C ALA A 239 11.70 1.52 -24.33
N TYR A 240 10.93 0.54 -24.83
CA TYR A 240 9.71 0.79 -25.61
C TYR A 240 8.66 1.55 -24.81
N ALA A 241 8.37 1.11 -23.59
CA ALA A 241 7.41 1.76 -22.70
C ALA A 241 7.78 3.21 -22.41
N THR A 242 9.06 3.49 -22.13
CA THR A 242 9.57 4.85 -21.91
C THR A 242 9.40 5.73 -23.14
N PHE A 243 9.58 5.17 -24.35
CA PHE A 243 9.48 5.93 -25.60
C PHE A 243 8.02 6.22 -26.00
N PHE A 244 7.10 5.27 -25.84
CA PHE A 244 5.71 5.40 -26.31
C PHE A 244 4.73 5.89 -25.25
N VAL A 245 4.96 5.60 -23.99
CA VAL A 245 4.06 5.96 -22.87
C VAL A 245 4.67 7.05 -22.02
N GLY A 246 5.98 7.03 -21.80
CA GLY A 246 6.72 8.05 -21.05
C GLY A 246 6.71 7.83 -19.55
N GLN A 247 5.54 7.62 -18.94
CA GLN A 247 5.40 7.39 -17.51
C GLN A 247 4.73 6.03 -17.25
N LEU A 248 5.19 5.34 -16.21
CA LEU A 248 4.58 4.06 -15.78
C LEU A 248 3.64 4.35 -14.61
N ASN A 249 2.43 3.80 -14.68
CA ASN A 249 1.49 3.80 -13.56
C ASN A 249 1.51 2.44 -12.84
N LEU A 250 0.77 2.35 -11.73
CA LEU A 250 0.68 1.13 -10.92
C LEU A 250 0.22 -0.08 -11.73
N ILE A 251 -0.74 0.10 -12.62
CA ILE A 251 -1.29 -0.97 -13.47
C ILE A 251 -0.26 -1.40 -14.51
N SER A 252 0.47 -0.46 -15.10
CA SER A 252 1.50 -0.77 -16.09
C SER A 252 2.71 -1.49 -15.47
N ILE A 253 2.99 -1.30 -14.18
CA ILE A 253 4.02 -2.06 -13.46
C ILE A 253 3.66 -3.54 -13.33
N ALA A 254 2.38 -3.87 -13.12
CA ALA A 254 1.91 -5.26 -13.07
C ALA A 254 2.21 -6.04 -14.37
N PHE A 255 2.38 -5.34 -15.50
CA PHE A 255 2.81 -5.92 -16.76
C PHE A 255 4.10 -6.73 -16.64
N VAL A 256 5.06 -6.33 -15.79
CA VAL A 256 6.34 -7.03 -15.63
C VAL A 256 6.11 -8.49 -15.22
N ILE A 257 5.21 -8.72 -14.27
CA ILE A 257 4.87 -10.06 -13.77
C ILE A 257 4.17 -10.87 -14.88
N LEU A 258 3.22 -10.23 -15.57
CA LEU A 258 2.53 -10.85 -16.71
C LEU A 258 3.50 -11.24 -17.83
N PHE A 259 4.47 -10.37 -18.14
CA PHE A 259 5.45 -10.63 -19.19
C PHE A 259 6.38 -11.79 -18.86
N ILE A 260 6.78 -11.96 -17.58
CA ILE A 260 7.57 -13.11 -17.15
C ILE A 260 6.83 -14.42 -17.50
N GLY A 261 5.51 -14.48 -17.29
CA GLY A 261 4.71 -15.66 -17.61
C GLY A 261 4.46 -15.87 -19.11
N ILE A 262 4.04 -14.82 -19.82
CA ILE A 262 3.63 -14.93 -21.24
C ILE A 262 4.84 -14.89 -22.19
N GLY A 263 5.82 -14.03 -21.90
CA GLY A 263 7.01 -13.89 -22.75
C GLY A 263 7.86 -15.14 -22.79
N ILE A 264 7.97 -15.86 -21.67
CA ILE A 264 8.77 -17.09 -21.60
C ILE A 264 8.27 -18.21 -22.51
N ASP A 265 6.97 -18.23 -22.86
CA ASP A 265 6.38 -19.24 -23.72
C ASP A 265 7.06 -19.31 -25.09
N LEU A 266 7.44 -18.16 -25.67
CA LEU A 266 8.17 -18.10 -26.93
C LEU A 266 9.55 -18.77 -26.80
N ALA A 267 10.25 -18.53 -25.70
CA ALA A 267 11.52 -19.20 -25.45
C ALA A 267 11.35 -20.71 -25.22
N ILE A 268 10.28 -21.11 -24.51
CA ILE A 268 9.99 -22.53 -24.27
C ILE A 268 9.75 -23.26 -25.58
N GLN A 269 8.89 -22.74 -26.45
CA GLN A 269 8.59 -23.32 -27.74
C GLN A 269 9.87 -23.44 -28.59
N PHE A 270 10.66 -22.38 -28.65
CA PHE A 270 11.91 -22.38 -29.41
C PHE A 270 12.92 -23.40 -28.86
N CYS A 271 13.19 -23.37 -27.56
CA CYS A 271 14.19 -24.25 -26.95
C CYS A 271 13.81 -25.72 -26.97
N LEU A 272 12.52 -26.07 -26.82
CA LEU A 272 12.06 -27.45 -26.94
C LEU A 272 12.21 -27.98 -28.35
N LYS A 273 11.82 -27.18 -29.34
CA LYS A 273 11.99 -27.57 -30.74
C LYS A 273 13.46 -27.69 -31.14
N TYR A 274 14.31 -26.77 -30.72
CA TYR A 274 15.74 -26.87 -30.94
C TYR A 274 16.35 -28.13 -30.29
N LYS A 275 15.90 -28.48 -29.07
CA LYS A 275 16.31 -29.71 -28.39
C LYS A 275 15.91 -30.95 -29.21
N GLU A 276 14.67 -31.01 -29.70
CA GLU A 276 14.17 -32.10 -30.55
C GLU A 276 15.04 -32.27 -31.80
N GLU A 277 15.32 -31.17 -32.52
CA GLU A 277 16.15 -31.15 -33.71
C GLU A 277 17.61 -31.61 -33.43
N THR A 278 18.14 -31.28 -32.26
CA THR A 278 19.48 -31.66 -31.85
C THR A 278 19.54 -33.14 -31.45
N VAL A 279 18.52 -33.68 -30.77
CA VAL A 279 18.39 -35.09 -30.42
C VAL A 279 18.23 -35.97 -31.66
N ALA A 280 17.57 -35.45 -32.71
CA ALA A 280 17.49 -36.09 -34.02
C ALA A 280 18.83 -36.20 -34.77
N GLY A 281 19.95 -35.82 -34.14
CA GLY A 281 21.31 -35.96 -34.67
C GLY A 281 21.72 -34.87 -35.67
N ARG A 282 20.97 -33.78 -35.79
CA ARG A 282 21.29 -32.68 -36.73
C ARG A 282 22.42 -31.83 -36.24
N ARG A 283 23.28 -31.34 -37.14
CA ARG A 283 24.32 -30.37 -36.81
C ARG A 283 23.68 -29.10 -36.30
N ASN A 284 24.31 -28.42 -35.30
CA ASN A 284 23.78 -27.24 -34.61
C ASN A 284 23.17 -26.19 -35.57
N ALA A 285 23.88 -25.81 -36.63
CA ALA A 285 23.38 -24.81 -37.60
C ALA A 285 22.07 -25.27 -38.29
N ARG A 286 21.99 -26.55 -38.70
CA ARG A 286 20.77 -27.10 -39.32
C ARG A 286 19.66 -27.27 -38.32
N ALA A 287 19.96 -27.62 -37.07
CA ALA A 287 18.98 -27.70 -35.99
C ALA A 287 18.33 -26.35 -35.72
N LEU A 288 19.11 -25.27 -35.67
CA LEU A 288 18.60 -23.90 -35.50
C LEU A 288 17.75 -23.45 -36.68
N GLU A 289 18.24 -23.69 -37.93
CA GLU A 289 17.51 -23.35 -39.16
C GLU A 289 16.15 -24.06 -39.22
N ASN A 290 16.14 -25.37 -38.97
CA ASN A 290 14.91 -26.16 -38.95
C ASN A 290 13.95 -25.72 -37.84
N THR A 291 14.48 -25.35 -36.66
CA THR A 291 13.66 -24.83 -35.56
C THR A 291 12.92 -23.58 -36.02
N VAL A 292 13.61 -22.59 -36.58
CA VAL A 292 12.97 -21.36 -37.06
C VAL A 292 11.95 -21.68 -38.19
N LYS A 293 12.29 -22.55 -39.15
CA LYS A 293 11.37 -22.93 -40.25
C LYS A 293 10.09 -23.63 -39.75
N ASN A 294 10.22 -24.50 -38.74
CA ASN A 294 9.09 -25.33 -38.32
C ASN A 294 8.14 -24.59 -37.37
N ILE A 295 8.65 -23.71 -36.50
CA ILE A 295 7.82 -23.04 -35.46
C ILE A 295 7.73 -21.53 -35.61
N GLY A 296 8.57 -20.89 -36.43
CA GLY A 296 8.62 -19.45 -36.55
C GLY A 296 7.27 -18.84 -36.94
N LEU A 297 6.54 -19.46 -37.86
CA LEU A 297 5.19 -18.99 -38.23
C LEU A 297 4.19 -19.14 -37.09
N ALA A 298 4.22 -20.27 -36.37
CA ALA A 298 3.33 -20.48 -35.23
C ALA A 298 3.60 -19.46 -34.11
N MET A 299 4.88 -19.18 -33.79
CA MET A 299 5.30 -18.16 -32.84
C MET A 299 4.86 -16.76 -33.28
N ALA A 300 4.98 -16.45 -34.59
CA ALA A 300 4.52 -15.16 -35.12
C ALA A 300 3.01 -14.98 -34.95
N ILE A 301 2.21 -15.98 -35.30
CA ILE A 301 0.75 -15.94 -35.16
C ILE A 301 0.36 -15.79 -33.66
N SER A 302 0.98 -16.57 -32.77
CA SER A 302 0.74 -16.50 -31.34
C SER A 302 1.06 -15.12 -30.77
N SER A 303 2.20 -14.54 -31.14
CA SER A 303 2.64 -13.23 -30.73
C SER A 303 1.73 -12.11 -31.24
N ILE A 304 1.30 -12.17 -32.50
CA ILE A 304 0.36 -11.22 -33.09
C ILE A 304 -1.02 -11.33 -32.42
N ALA A 305 -1.50 -12.54 -32.17
CA ALA A 305 -2.77 -12.75 -31.47
C ALA A 305 -2.75 -12.16 -30.06
N ALA A 306 -1.68 -12.38 -29.31
CA ALA A 306 -1.50 -11.78 -28.01
C ALA A 306 -1.37 -10.24 -28.09
N CYS A 307 -0.64 -9.73 -29.07
CA CYS A 307 -0.52 -8.28 -29.33
C CYS A 307 -1.90 -7.66 -29.58
N ILE A 308 -2.72 -8.24 -30.46
CA ILE A 308 -4.07 -7.75 -30.73
C ILE A 308 -4.95 -7.82 -29.46
N GLY A 309 -4.83 -8.91 -28.69
CA GLY A 309 -5.55 -9.06 -27.43
C GLY A 309 -5.23 -7.95 -26.44
N PHE A 310 -3.96 -7.58 -26.27
CA PHE A 310 -3.57 -6.47 -25.40
C PHE A 310 -3.95 -5.10 -25.99
N LEU A 311 -3.78 -4.89 -27.29
CA LEU A 311 -4.16 -3.62 -27.92
C LEU A 311 -5.68 -3.37 -27.88
N SER A 312 -6.51 -4.38 -27.66
CA SER A 312 -7.95 -4.19 -27.46
C SER A 312 -8.29 -3.34 -26.22
N PHE A 313 -7.36 -3.16 -25.29
CA PHE A 313 -7.53 -2.26 -24.15
C PHE A 313 -7.30 -0.78 -24.49
N VAL A 314 -6.63 -0.47 -25.60
CA VAL A 314 -6.29 0.91 -25.99
C VAL A 314 -7.50 1.84 -26.12
N PRO A 315 -8.65 1.41 -26.70
CA PRO A 315 -9.81 2.29 -26.84
C PRO A 315 -10.59 2.50 -25.54
N THR A 316 -10.14 1.97 -24.39
CA THR A 316 -10.83 2.16 -23.12
C THR A 316 -10.64 3.58 -22.58
N ALA A 317 -11.64 4.12 -21.88
CA ALA A 317 -11.55 5.45 -21.24
C ALA A 317 -10.59 5.46 -20.03
N TYR A 318 -10.17 4.29 -19.53
CA TYR A 318 -9.27 4.17 -18.39
C TYR A 318 -7.81 4.18 -18.86
N VAL A 319 -7.14 5.33 -18.68
CA VAL A 319 -5.79 5.60 -19.20
C VAL A 319 -4.77 4.51 -18.79
N GLY A 320 -4.77 4.09 -17.52
CA GLY A 320 -3.83 3.08 -17.02
C GLY A 320 -3.96 1.72 -17.72
N LEU A 321 -5.19 1.33 -18.07
CA LEU A 321 -5.45 0.09 -18.81
C LEU A 321 -5.07 0.23 -20.28
N ALA A 322 -5.29 1.39 -20.89
CA ALA A 322 -4.86 1.68 -22.26
C ALA A 322 -3.33 1.63 -22.39
N GLU A 323 -2.61 2.23 -21.43
CA GLU A 323 -1.15 2.19 -21.37
C GLU A 323 -0.61 0.77 -21.17
N LEU A 324 -1.23 -0.02 -20.27
CA LEU A 324 -0.93 -1.45 -20.14
C LEU A 324 -1.09 -2.16 -21.48
N GLY A 325 -2.16 -1.88 -22.22
CA GLY A 325 -2.42 -2.47 -23.53
C GLY A 325 -1.32 -2.17 -24.55
N ILE A 326 -0.85 -0.91 -24.60
CA ILE A 326 0.23 -0.49 -25.49
C ILE A 326 1.54 -1.20 -25.10
N ILE A 327 1.89 -1.21 -23.82
CA ILE A 327 3.14 -1.80 -23.34
C ILE A 327 3.13 -3.31 -23.56
N ALA A 328 2.07 -3.98 -23.15
CA ALA A 328 1.95 -5.44 -23.28
C ALA A 328 1.86 -5.88 -24.75
N GLY A 329 1.08 -5.17 -25.58
CA GLY A 329 0.99 -5.45 -27.01
C GLY A 329 2.34 -5.31 -27.72
N GLY A 330 3.04 -4.18 -27.49
CA GLY A 330 4.37 -3.96 -28.04
C GLY A 330 5.41 -4.97 -27.55
N SER A 331 5.32 -5.36 -26.28
CA SER A 331 6.22 -6.35 -25.69
C SER A 331 6.15 -7.72 -26.36
N MET A 332 4.96 -8.13 -26.81
CA MET A 332 4.83 -9.42 -27.54
C MET A 332 5.53 -9.41 -28.87
N VAL A 333 5.50 -8.29 -29.59
CA VAL A 333 6.24 -8.10 -30.84
C VAL A 333 7.76 -8.11 -30.56
N ILE A 334 8.20 -7.40 -29.52
CA ILE A 334 9.61 -7.39 -29.10
C ILE A 334 10.07 -8.79 -28.71
N ALA A 335 9.27 -9.52 -27.92
CA ALA A 335 9.59 -10.87 -27.50
C ALA A 335 9.72 -11.83 -28.70
N PHE A 336 8.84 -11.71 -29.69
CA PHE A 336 8.93 -12.50 -30.91
C PHE A 336 10.26 -12.26 -31.66
N PHE A 337 10.59 -11.00 -31.95
CA PHE A 337 11.84 -10.70 -32.64
C PHE A 337 13.06 -11.10 -31.82
N THR A 338 13.03 -10.85 -30.52
CA THR A 338 14.10 -11.25 -29.60
C THR A 338 14.25 -12.77 -29.58
N SER A 339 13.17 -13.54 -29.57
CA SER A 339 13.23 -14.99 -29.57
C SER A 339 13.84 -15.56 -30.86
N ILE A 340 13.49 -15.01 -32.01
CA ILE A 340 14.01 -15.50 -33.32
C ILE A 340 15.46 -15.04 -33.58
N LEU A 341 15.88 -13.91 -33.06
CA LEU A 341 17.21 -13.39 -33.29
C LEU A 341 18.20 -13.77 -32.18
N LEU A 342 17.84 -13.56 -30.92
CA LEU A 342 18.74 -13.75 -29.80
C LEU A 342 18.94 -15.21 -29.41
N LEU A 343 17.87 -16.02 -29.38
CA LEU A 343 18.00 -17.43 -29.00
C LEU A 343 18.88 -18.24 -29.96
N PRO A 344 18.70 -18.16 -31.30
CA PRO A 344 19.62 -18.82 -32.23
C PRO A 344 21.06 -18.31 -32.11
N ALA A 345 21.27 -17.00 -31.90
CA ALA A 345 22.59 -16.43 -31.74
C ALA A 345 23.29 -16.97 -30.49
N PHE A 346 22.56 -17.01 -29.36
CA PHE A 346 23.05 -17.54 -28.09
C PHE A 346 23.39 -19.03 -28.19
N LEU A 347 22.47 -19.84 -28.76
CA LEU A 347 22.63 -21.29 -28.92
C LEU A 347 23.66 -21.68 -29.99
N LYS A 348 24.01 -20.77 -30.91
CA LYS A 348 25.13 -20.95 -31.83
C LYS A 348 26.47 -20.88 -31.07
N ILE A 349 26.58 -19.97 -30.07
CA ILE A 349 27.79 -19.80 -29.26
C ILE A 349 27.89 -20.91 -28.21
N PHE A 350 26.76 -21.27 -27.61
CA PHE A 350 26.66 -22.29 -26.54
C PHE A 350 25.77 -23.47 -26.97
N PRO A 351 26.26 -24.32 -27.91
CA PRO A 351 25.45 -25.44 -28.42
C PRO A 351 25.15 -26.49 -27.37
N LEU A 352 24.03 -27.18 -27.52
CA LEU A 352 23.72 -28.36 -26.72
C LEU A 352 24.74 -29.49 -27.00
N LYS A 353 25.19 -30.18 -25.94
CA LYS A 353 25.92 -31.44 -26.11
C LYS A 353 24.94 -32.55 -26.43
N SER A 354 25.27 -33.43 -27.36
CA SER A 354 24.47 -34.58 -27.73
C SER A 354 24.08 -35.52 -26.57
N SER A 355 24.84 -35.44 -25.47
CA SER A 355 24.61 -36.19 -24.23
C SER A 355 23.40 -35.70 -23.42
N ASP A 356 23.00 -34.44 -23.58
CA ASP A 356 21.93 -33.79 -22.75
C ASP A 356 20.52 -34.16 -23.28
N GLY A 357 20.43 -35.01 -24.32
CA GLY A 357 19.23 -35.24 -25.08
C GLY A 357 18.50 -36.56 -24.86
N LYS A 358 18.69 -37.25 -23.71
CA LYS A 358 17.87 -38.44 -23.46
C LYS A 358 16.39 -38.04 -23.33
N GLU A 359 15.58 -38.45 -24.32
CA GLU A 359 14.12 -38.33 -24.23
C GLU A 359 13.61 -39.14 -23.03
N SER A 360 13.16 -38.42 -22.04
CA SER A 360 12.27 -38.99 -21.03
C SER A 360 10.87 -38.99 -21.65
N GLN A 361 10.48 -40.08 -22.26
CA GLN A 361 9.06 -40.33 -22.56
C GLN A 361 8.32 -40.35 -21.21
N ASN A 362 7.66 -39.25 -20.84
CA ASN A 362 6.83 -39.23 -19.67
C ASN A 362 5.62 -40.15 -19.90
N SER A 363 5.69 -41.34 -19.33
CA SER A 363 4.64 -42.35 -19.30
C SER A 363 3.27 -41.78 -18.91
N ILE A 364 3.24 -40.79 -18.02
CA ILE A 364 2.02 -40.11 -17.55
C ILE A 364 1.32 -39.36 -18.70
N THR A 365 2.08 -38.61 -19.51
CA THR A 365 1.53 -37.84 -20.63
C THR A 365 0.93 -38.76 -21.69
N LEU A 366 1.60 -39.85 -22.00
CA LEU A 366 1.10 -40.85 -22.93
C LEU A 366 -0.18 -41.52 -22.41
N THR A 367 -0.24 -41.83 -21.14
CA THR A 367 -1.43 -42.44 -20.53
C THR A 367 -2.63 -41.48 -20.55
N LEU A 368 -2.41 -40.19 -20.26
CA LEU A 368 -3.46 -39.17 -20.33
C LEU A 368 -3.97 -38.94 -21.75
N ILE A 369 -3.09 -38.89 -22.74
CA ILE A 369 -3.46 -38.77 -24.13
C ILE A 369 -4.26 -40.01 -24.61
N GLN A 370 -3.82 -41.22 -24.25
CA GLN A 370 -4.53 -42.46 -24.56
C GLN A 370 -5.91 -42.50 -23.91
N PHE A 371 -6.04 -42.06 -22.66
CA PHE A 371 -7.32 -41.97 -21.98
C PHE A 371 -8.25 -40.98 -22.67
N GLY A 372 -7.75 -39.75 -22.98
CA GLY A 372 -8.50 -38.74 -23.73
C GLY A 372 -8.97 -39.22 -25.09
N TYR A 373 -8.09 -39.90 -25.85
CA TYR A 373 -8.42 -40.43 -27.14
C TYR A 373 -9.46 -41.59 -27.10
N ARG A 374 -9.31 -42.50 -26.15
CA ARG A 374 -10.24 -43.62 -25.98
C ARG A 374 -11.64 -43.20 -25.53
N ARG A 375 -11.74 -42.14 -24.77
CA ARG A 375 -12.99 -41.63 -24.19
C ARG A 375 -13.31 -40.17 -24.56
N CYS A 376 -12.96 -39.78 -25.81
CA CYS A 376 -13.08 -38.39 -26.25
C CYS A 376 -14.50 -37.83 -26.09
N ARG A 377 -15.56 -38.60 -26.37
CA ARG A 377 -16.95 -38.17 -26.19
C ARG A 377 -17.27 -37.88 -24.71
N LEU A 378 -16.83 -38.74 -23.77
CA LEU A 378 -17.03 -38.54 -22.35
C LEU A 378 -16.25 -37.30 -21.84
N VAL A 379 -15.03 -37.10 -22.30
CA VAL A 379 -14.22 -35.92 -21.95
C VAL A 379 -14.90 -34.65 -22.41
N ILE A 380 -15.37 -34.62 -23.67
CA ILE A 380 -16.08 -33.43 -24.21
C ILE A 380 -17.36 -33.14 -23.42
N ILE A 381 -18.20 -34.18 -23.20
CA ILE A 381 -19.45 -34.01 -22.46
C ILE A 381 -19.19 -33.52 -21.02
N PHE A 382 -18.20 -34.14 -20.36
CA PHE A 382 -17.82 -33.76 -19.00
C PHE A 382 -17.30 -32.32 -18.94
N THR A 383 -16.47 -31.89 -19.88
CA THR A 383 -15.94 -30.53 -19.94
C THR A 383 -17.04 -29.51 -20.20
N ILE A 384 -17.96 -29.79 -21.12
CA ILE A 384 -19.13 -28.92 -21.38
C ILE A 384 -20.03 -28.85 -20.13
N PHE A 385 -20.30 -29.99 -19.50
CA PHE A 385 -21.11 -30.04 -18.29
C PHE A 385 -20.50 -29.26 -17.13
N LEU A 386 -19.20 -29.42 -16.91
CA LEU A 386 -18.46 -28.68 -15.90
C LEU A 386 -18.45 -27.17 -16.19
N SER A 387 -18.25 -26.76 -17.45
CA SER A 387 -18.31 -25.37 -17.88
C SER A 387 -19.68 -24.74 -17.63
N LEU A 388 -20.76 -25.48 -17.95
CA LEU A 388 -22.13 -25.02 -17.68
C LEU A 388 -22.41 -24.86 -16.19
N ILE A 389 -21.98 -25.81 -15.37
CA ILE A 389 -22.10 -25.68 -13.89
C ILE A 389 -21.39 -24.43 -13.40
N PHE A 390 -20.13 -24.20 -13.82
CA PHE A 390 -19.39 -23.01 -13.42
C PHE A 390 -20.10 -21.74 -13.85
N THR A 391 -20.59 -21.69 -15.10
CA THR A 391 -21.29 -20.51 -15.62
C THR A 391 -22.59 -20.22 -14.86
N PHE A 392 -23.40 -21.23 -14.60
CA PHE A 392 -24.73 -21.01 -13.99
C PHE A 392 -24.72 -20.97 -12.46
N VAL A 393 -23.76 -21.62 -11.81
CA VAL A 393 -23.72 -21.73 -10.33
C VAL A 393 -22.71 -20.77 -9.71
N VAL A 394 -21.55 -20.58 -10.33
CA VAL A 394 -20.47 -19.77 -9.74
C VAL A 394 -20.52 -18.33 -10.20
N LEU A 395 -20.75 -18.09 -11.50
CA LEU A 395 -20.75 -16.74 -12.07
C LEU A 395 -21.77 -15.78 -11.39
N PRO A 396 -23.00 -16.21 -11.05
CA PRO A 396 -23.95 -15.33 -10.35
C PRO A 396 -23.56 -14.97 -8.90
N LYS A 397 -22.58 -15.69 -8.33
CA LYS A 397 -22.09 -15.46 -6.96
C LYS A 397 -20.83 -14.58 -6.92
N VAL A 398 -20.37 -14.12 -8.07
CA VAL A 398 -19.22 -13.21 -8.15
C VAL A 398 -19.71 -11.82 -7.77
N GLU A 399 -19.29 -11.35 -6.60
CA GLU A 399 -19.51 -10.00 -6.13
C GLU A 399 -18.29 -9.14 -6.47
N PHE A 400 -18.55 -7.91 -6.92
CA PHE A 400 -17.49 -6.95 -7.16
C PHE A 400 -17.35 -6.07 -5.92
N ASP A 401 -16.18 -6.10 -5.30
CA ASP A 401 -15.84 -5.23 -4.20
C ASP A 401 -15.23 -3.93 -4.75
N PHE A 402 -15.92 -2.80 -4.49
CA PHE A 402 -15.49 -1.47 -4.88
C PHE A 402 -14.92 -0.65 -3.72
N ASP A 403 -14.78 -1.27 -2.52
CA ASP A 403 -14.22 -0.57 -1.36
C ASP A 403 -12.67 -0.55 -1.43
N PRO A 404 -12.06 0.64 -1.64
CA PRO A 404 -10.60 0.76 -1.69
C PRO A 404 -9.92 0.32 -0.38
N MET A 405 -10.64 0.35 0.75
CA MET A 405 -10.08 -0.04 2.04
C MET A 405 -9.81 -1.54 2.15
N ASN A 406 -10.54 -2.36 1.36
CA ASN A 406 -10.32 -3.80 1.32
C ASN A 406 -9.10 -4.21 0.47
N LEU A 407 -8.56 -3.27 -0.31
CA LEU A 407 -7.32 -3.47 -1.07
C LEU A 407 -6.06 -3.19 -0.23
N LYS A 408 -6.24 -2.61 0.96
CA LYS A 408 -5.15 -2.27 1.86
C LYS A 408 -4.77 -3.47 2.71
N ASP A 409 -3.46 -3.68 2.88
CA ASP A 409 -2.93 -4.66 3.83
C ASP A 409 -3.40 -4.30 5.25
N PRO A 410 -3.96 -5.23 6.02
CA PRO A 410 -4.55 -4.94 7.33
C PRO A 410 -3.53 -4.65 8.44
N GLU A 411 -2.22 -4.51 8.16
CA GLU A 411 -1.18 -4.15 9.14
C GLU A 411 -1.04 -2.66 9.42
#